data_2a70a6e18ec4b64c7a73dff004f178ef
#
_entry.id   2a70a6e18ec4b64c7a73dff004f178ef
#
_cell.length_a   1.000
_cell.length_b   1.000
_cell.length_c   1.000
_cell.angle_alpha   90.00
_cell.angle_beta   90.00
_cell.angle_gamma   90.00
#
_symmetry.space_group_name_H-M   'P 1'
#
loop_
_entity.id
_entity.type
_entity.pdbx_description
1 polymer ?
#
loop_
_entity_poly.entity_id
_entity_poly.type
_entity_poly.pdbx_seq_one_letter_code
_entity_poly.pdbx_strand_id
1 'polypeptide(L)'
;MANMNRALAAIADPTRRQVFERLADGPRSVGDLAQGLPVSRPAVSQHLKVLKAAGLVSDRAEGARRIYEIDPHGLGALRAWLDQFWGDALAAFKAEAEKDPS
;
A
#
# COMPACT_ATOMS: atom_id res chain seq x y z
N MET A 1 2.66 -13.47 9.00
CA MET A 1 3.02 -13.47 7.58
C MET A 1 2.00 -12.64 6.79
N ALA A 2 2.46 -11.71 5.99
CA ALA A 2 1.57 -10.89 5.18
C ALA A 2 0.82 -11.77 4.18
N ASN A 3 -0.50 -11.65 4.14
CA ASN A 3 -1.35 -12.39 3.20
C ASN A 3 -1.59 -11.51 1.99
N MET A 4 -1.15 -11.97 0.82
CA MET A 4 -1.28 -11.22 -0.43
C MET A 4 -2.72 -10.81 -0.71
N ASN A 5 -3.68 -11.70 -0.49
CA ASN A 5 -5.08 -11.40 -0.73
C ASN A 5 -5.59 -10.31 0.18
N ARG A 6 -5.14 -10.29 1.44
CA ARG A 6 -5.48 -9.23 2.38
C ARG A 6 -4.88 -7.90 1.96
N ALA A 7 -3.65 -7.91 1.50
CA ALA A 7 -2.98 -6.69 1.04
C ALA A 7 -3.72 -6.10 -0.16
N LEU A 8 -4.04 -6.93 -1.14
CA LEU A 8 -4.78 -6.47 -2.33
C LEU A 8 -6.17 -5.97 -1.96
N ALA A 9 -6.89 -6.67 -1.08
CA ALA A 9 -8.20 -6.25 -0.62
C ALA A 9 -8.12 -4.91 0.12
N ALA A 10 -7.08 -4.71 0.93
CA ALA A 10 -6.90 -3.48 1.68
C ALA A 10 -6.73 -2.28 0.77
N ILE A 11 -5.94 -2.40 -0.30
CA ILE A 11 -5.70 -1.28 -1.22
C ILE A 11 -6.74 -1.19 -2.35
N ALA A 12 -7.69 -2.11 -2.41
CA ALA A 12 -8.77 -2.05 -3.39
C ALA A 12 -9.77 -0.93 -3.08
N ASP A 13 -9.98 -0.62 -1.79
CA ASP A 13 -10.82 0.51 -1.40
C ASP A 13 -10.12 1.82 -1.76
N PRO A 14 -10.74 2.69 -2.57
CA PRO A 14 -10.08 3.93 -3.04
C PRO A 14 -9.64 4.85 -1.89
N THR A 15 -10.47 5.03 -0.88
CA THR A 15 -10.15 5.91 0.25
C THR A 15 -9.02 5.32 1.10
N ARG A 16 -9.06 4.02 1.36
CA ARG A 16 -8.02 3.35 2.12
C ARG A 16 -6.69 3.39 1.35
N ARG A 17 -6.75 3.23 0.03
CA ARG A 17 -5.56 3.36 -0.82
C ARG A 17 -4.96 4.76 -0.72
N GLN A 18 -5.80 5.81 -0.67
CA GLN A 18 -5.31 7.18 -0.50
C GLN A 18 -4.60 7.37 0.84
N VAL A 19 -5.13 6.77 1.91
CA VAL A 19 -4.47 6.81 3.22
C VAL A 19 -3.08 6.15 3.11
N PHE A 20 -3.01 5.00 2.48
CA PHE A 20 -1.75 4.28 2.29
C PHE A 20 -0.76 5.11 1.46
N GLU A 21 -1.22 5.70 0.37
CA GLU A 21 -0.37 6.51 -0.52
C GLU A 21 0.25 7.70 0.20
N ARG A 22 -0.49 8.31 1.13
CA ARG A 22 0.04 9.45 1.88
C ARG A 22 1.18 9.06 2.80
N LEU A 23 1.30 7.81 3.17
CA LEU A 23 2.42 7.31 3.97
C LEU A 23 3.68 7.10 3.14
N ALA A 24 3.60 7.17 1.82
CA ALA A 24 4.77 7.06 0.95
C ALA A 24 5.78 8.18 1.19
N ASP A 25 5.33 9.34 1.66
CA ASP A 25 6.20 10.49 1.95
C ASP A 25 6.87 10.39 3.32
N GLY A 26 6.51 9.39 4.12
CA GLY A 26 7.09 9.17 5.44
C GLY A 26 6.03 8.94 6.51
N PRO A 27 6.47 8.65 7.74
CA PRO A 27 5.57 8.41 8.85
C PRO A 27 4.66 9.61 9.15
N ARG A 28 3.41 9.34 9.54
CA ARG A 28 2.43 10.37 9.84
C ARG A 28 1.49 9.92 10.95
N SER A 29 0.97 10.89 11.69
CA SER A 29 -0.08 10.64 12.69
C SER A 29 -1.45 10.56 12.01
N VAL A 30 -2.43 10.02 12.75
CA VAL A 30 -3.83 9.97 12.26
C VAL A 30 -4.33 11.38 11.94
N GLY A 31 -4.00 12.35 12.82
CA GLY A 31 -4.43 13.73 12.61
C GLY A 31 -3.86 14.33 11.34
N ASP A 32 -2.58 14.09 11.07
CA ASP A 32 -1.92 14.59 9.86
C ASP A 32 -2.54 13.97 8.61
N LEU A 33 -2.84 12.69 8.64
CA LEU A 33 -3.46 11.99 7.52
C LEU A 33 -4.87 12.53 7.25
N ALA A 34 -5.65 12.77 8.31
CA ALA A 34 -7.02 13.24 8.16
C ALA A 34 -7.11 14.65 7.57
N GLN A 35 -6.11 15.49 7.80
CA GLN A 35 -6.12 16.86 7.30
C GLN A 35 -6.17 16.95 5.77
N GLY A 36 -5.59 16.01 5.08
CA GLY A 36 -5.52 16.07 3.62
C GLY A 36 -6.57 15.23 2.90
N LEU A 37 -7.49 14.62 3.64
CA LEU A 37 -8.46 13.69 3.07
C LEU A 37 -9.89 14.11 3.47
N PRO A 38 -10.88 13.89 2.59
CA PRO A 38 -12.28 14.23 2.89
C PRO A 38 -12.93 13.16 3.78
N VAL A 39 -12.25 12.77 4.85
CA VAL A 39 -12.73 11.75 5.79
C VAL A 39 -12.39 12.16 7.22
N SER A 40 -13.15 11.66 8.16
CA SER A 40 -12.95 11.95 9.58
C SER A 40 -11.77 11.19 10.15
N ARG A 41 -11.26 11.65 11.30
CA ARG A 41 -10.21 10.93 12.03
C ARG A 41 -10.61 9.49 12.37
N PRO A 42 -11.84 9.24 12.89
CA PRO A 42 -12.26 7.86 13.13
C PRO A 42 -12.23 6.99 11.87
N ALA A 43 -12.60 7.55 10.71
CA ALA A 43 -12.56 6.81 9.45
C ALA A 43 -11.11 6.49 9.07
N VAL A 44 -10.20 7.45 9.20
CA VAL A 44 -8.77 7.22 8.95
C VAL A 44 -8.23 6.13 9.86
N SER A 45 -8.59 6.17 11.15
CA SER A 45 -8.18 5.14 12.11
C SER A 45 -8.65 3.74 11.69
N GLN A 46 -9.88 3.63 11.20
CA GLN A 46 -10.41 2.35 10.72
C GLN A 46 -9.65 1.87 9.48
N HIS A 47 -9.35 2.76 8.56
CA HIS A 47 -8.57 2.41 7.38
C HIS A 47 -7.17 1.92 7.75
N LEU A 48 -6.54 2.58 8.71
CA LEU A 48 -5.20 2.18 9.19
C LEU A 48 -5.24 0.82 9.88
N LYS A 49 -6.31 0.51 10.61
CA LYS A 49 -6.49 -0.80 11.23
C LYS A 49 -6.49 -1.91 10.19
N VAL A 50 -7.24 -1.71 9.10
CA VAL A 50 -7.31 -2.69 8.01
C VAL A 50 -5.95 -2.84 7.33
N LEU A 51 -5.27 -1.73 7.06
CA LEU A 51 -3.93 -1.75 6.45
C LEU A 51 -2.92 -2.46 7.36
N LYS A 52 -3.00 -2.24 8.67
CA LYS A 52 -2.11 -2.90 9.62
C LYS A 52 -2.38 -4.40 9.67
N ALA A 53 -3.65 -4.81 9.72
CA ALA A 53 -4.03 -6.21 9.70
C ALA A 53 -3.56 -6.92 8.43
N ALA A 54 -3.48 -6.18 7.33
CA ALA A 54 -2.99 -6.69 6.05
C ALA A 54 -1.46 -6.70 5.95
N GLY A 55 -0.77 -6.20 6.96
CA GLY A 55 0.70 -6.17 6.99
C GLY A 55 1.32 -5.05 6.17
N LEU A 56 0.55 -4.07 5.74
CA LEU A 56 1.04 -2.98 4.88
C LEU A 56 1.55 -1.77 5.65
N VAL A 57 1.12 -1.59 6.89
CA VAL A 57 1.57 -0.50 7.74
C VAL A 57 1.86 -1.02 9.14
N SER A 58 2.74 -0.30 9.83
CA SER A 58 3.03 -0.51 11.24
C SER A 58 2.82 0.81 11.98
N ASP A 59 2.77 0.75 13.29
CA ASP A 59 2.57 1.92 14.12
C ASP A 59 3.47 1.89 15.34
N ARG A 60 3.71 3.07 15.90
CA ARG A 60 4.44 3.23 17.15
C ARG A 60 3.89 4.42 17.92
N ALA A 61 4.03 4.37 19.23
CA ALA A 61 3.70 5.50 20.08
C ALA A 61 4.85 6.52 20.06
N GLU A 62 4.49 7.79 19.97
CA GLU A 62 5.45 8.88 20.02
C GLU A 62 4.81 10.01 20.84
N GLY A 63 5.12 10.05 22.14
CA GLY A 63 4.42 10.91 23.07
C GLY A 63 2.96 10.51 23.18
N ALA A 64 2.06 11.49 23.05
CA ALA A 64 0.61 11.26 23.08
C ALA A 64 0.06 10.85 21.72
N ARG A 65 0.92 10.76 20.69
CA ARG A 65 0.51 10.49 19.31
C ARG A 65 0.87 9.07 18.93
N ARG A 66 0.11 8.54 17.97
CA ARG A 66 0.44 7.28 17.33
C ARG A 66 0.84 7.56 15.89
N ILE A 67 2.03 7.11 15.53
CA ILE A 67 2.62 7.37 14.22
C ILE A 67 2.54 6.10 13.40
N TYR A 68 2.03 6.21 12.19
CA TYR A 68 1.92 5.10 11.24
C TYR A 68 2.93 5.28 10.11
N GLU A 69 3.43 4.16 9.61
CA GLU A 69 4.36 4.16 8.49
C GLU A 69 4.18 2.90 7.66
N ILE A 70 4.65 2.94 6.41
CA ILE A 70 4.60 1.78 5.53
C ILE A 70 5.51 0.69 6.12
N ASP A 71 5.00 -0.53 6.14
CA ASP A 71 5.78 -1.69 6.54
C ASP A 71 6.49 -2.25 5.31
N PRO A 72 7.83 -2.16 5.24
CA PRO A 72 8.57 -2.64 4.07
C PRO A 72 8.36 -4.12 3.78
N HIS A 73 8.12 -4.93 4.80
CA HIS A 73 7.89 -6.37 4.64
C HIS A 73 6.63 -6.65 3.83
N GLY A 74 5.51 -6.03 4.23
CA GLY A 74 4.24 -6.22 3.53
C GLY A 74 4.29 -5.65 2.13
N LEU A 75 4.86 -4.47 1.98
CA LEU A 75 5.01 -3.84 0.68
C LEU A 75 5.93 -4.65 -0.23
N GLY A 76 7.02 -5.20 0.33
CA GLY A 76 7.95 -6.04 -0.41
C GLY A 76 7.31 -7.32 -0.94
N ALA A 77 6.45 -7.94 -0.16
CA ALA A 77 5.71 -9.14 -0.60
C ALA A 77 4.78 -8.81 -1.77
N LEU A 78 4.10 -7.67 -1.69
CA LEU A 78 3.22 -7.20 -2.76
C LEU A 78 4.03 -6.90 -4.02
N ARG A 79 5.17 -6.25 -3.87
CA ARG A 79 6.07 -5.95 -4.98
C ARG A 79 6.58 -7.22 -5.65
N ALA A 80 7.00 -8.21 -4.86
CA ALA A 80 7.49 -9.48 -5.40
C ALA A 80 6.42 -10.18 -6.24
N TRP A 81 5.17 -10.14 -5.78
CA TRP A 81 4.05 -10.70 -6.52
C TRP A 81 3.83 -9.95 -7.84
N LEU A 82 3.84 -8.62 -7.79
CA LEU A 82 3.68 -7.80 -8.99
C LEU A 82 4.82 -8.01 -9.98
N ASP A 83 6.04 -8.18 -9.48
CA ASP A 83 7.21 -8.41 -10.32
C ASP A 83 7.07 -9.66 -11.18
N GLN A 84 6.38 -10.69 -10.69
CA GLN A 84 6.11 -11.90 -11.48
C GLN A 84 5.31 -11.57 -12.74
N PHE A 85 4.23 -10.81 -12.57
CA PHE A 85 3.40 -10.41 -13.70
C PHE A 85 4.12 -9.41 -14.60
N TRP A 86 4.84 -8.49 -13.99
CA TRP A 86 5.56 -7.47 -14.74
C TRP A 86 6.63 -8.10 -15.63
N GLY A 87 7.39 -9.06 -15.09
CA GLY A 87 8.39 -9.78 -15.85
C GLY A 87 7.78 -10.55 -17.02
N ASP A 88 6.70 -11.29 -16.75
CA ASP A 88 5.99 -12.04 -17.79
C ASP A 88 5.39 -11.13 -18.85
N ALA A 89 4.80 -10.01 -18.43
CA ALA A 89 4.22 -9.05 -19.36
C ALA A 89 5.28 -8.41 -20.24
N LEU A 90 6.44 -8.06 -19.68
CA LEU A 90 7.54 -7.50 -20.46
C LEU A 90 8.12 -8.53 -21.42
N ALA A 91 8.25 -9.78 -20.99
CA ALA A 91 8.75 -10.85 -21.86
C ALA A 91 7.79 -11.08 -23.02
N ALA A 92 6.49 -11.09 -22.77
CA ALA A 92 5.47 -11.24 -23.80
C ALA A 92 5.49 -10.06 -24.77
N PHE A 93 5.62 -8.85 -24.26
CA PHE A 93 5.71 -7.64 -25.08
C PHE A 93 6.94 -7.70 -25.99
N LYS A 94 8.10 -8.08 -25.44
CA LYS A 94 9.33 -8.20 -26.19
C LYS A 94 9.22 -9.25 -27.30
N ALA A 95 8.64 -10.41 -26.98
CA ALA A 95 8.44 -11.48 -27.95
C ALA A 95 7.56 -11.02 -29.10
N GLU A 96 6.49 -10.26 -28.80
CA GLU A 96 5.59 -9.74 -29.83
C GLU A 96 6.29 -8.71 -30.70
N ALA A 97 7.09 -7.83 -30.10
CA ALA A 97 7.86 -6.83 -30.84
C ALA A 97 8.88 -7.49 -31.77
N GLU A 98 9.48 -8.59 -31.34
CA GLU A 98 10.48 -9.32 -32.14
C GLU A 98 9.84 -10.11 -33.28
N LYS A 99 8.56 -10.43 -33.19
CA LYS A 99 7.82 -11.13 -34.27
C LYS A 99 7.48 -10.22 -35.46
N ASP A 100 7.47 -8.93 -35.24
CA ASP A 100 7.15 -7.95 -36.28
C ASP A 100 8.42 -7.32 -36.79
N PRO A 101 8.92 -7.82 -37.91
CA PRO A 101 10.21 -7.35 -38.46
C PRO A 101 10.13 -6.02 -39.19
N SER A 102 8.98 -5.45 -39.39
CA SER A 102 8.84 -4.19 -40.12
C SER A 102 9.22 -2.93 -39.36
#